data_2305f94254b5050a2a96ce4435980d6d
#
_entry.id   2305f94254b5050a2a96ce4435980d6d
#
_cell.length_a   1.000
_cell.length_b   1.000
_cell.length_c   1.000
_cell.angle_alpha   90.00
_cell.angle_beta   90.00
_cell.angle_gamma   90.00
#
_symmetry.space_group_name_H-M   'P 1'
#
loop_
_entity.id
_entity.type
_entity.pdbx_description
1 polymer ?
#
loop_
_entity_poly.entity_id
_entity_poly.type
_entity_poly.pdbx_seq_one_letter_code
_entity_poly.pdbx_strand_id
1 'polypeptide(L)'
;AYASDPDKLWDQANTAYINNDFPTAISLYETILSSGRQSGKLYYNLANAYFKEQEIGRAILNYNRALRLNPGNEDIRYNLQVAEKMTKDHIDAVPEFFVKTWLSNLRNLLSSTTWAVLSLVFLAAMLGSALFYLLSRRLVRRKIGFYGTATAFLLLVLTLCFAAIDRR
;
A
#
# COMPACT_ATOMS: atom_id res chain seq x y z
N ALA A 1 5.25 36.94 -33.05
CA ALA A 1 5.61 36.66 -31.66
C ALA A 1 7.07 36.21 -31.66
N TYR A 2 7.99 37.01 -31.11
CA TYR A 2 9.39 36.60 -30.88
C TYR A 2 9.34 35.41 -29.92
N ALA A 3 9.69 34.22 -30.38
CA ALA A 3 9.94 33.11 -29.50
C ALA A 3 11.05 33.51 -28.54
N SER A 4 10.74 33.70 -27.29
CA SER A 4 11.70 34.02 -26.23
C SER A 4 12.81 32.98 -26.27
N ASP A 5 14.05 33.41 -26.34
CA ASP A 5 15.21 32.52 -26.38
C ASP A 5 15.17 31.57 -25.19
N PRO A 6 15.12 30.25 -25.42
CA PRO A 6 15.00 29.26 -24.33
C PRO A 6 16.12 29.35 -23.29
N ASP A 7 17.30 29.86 -23.69
CA ASP A 7 18.42 30.00 -22.77
C ASP A 7 18.18 31.22 -21.82
N LYS A 8 17.57 32.29 -22.31
CA LYS A 8 17.14 33.40 -21.48
C LYS A 8 16.01 32.99 -20.52
N LEU A 9 15.05 32.20 -21.00
CA LEU A 9 13.99 31.66 -20.13
C LEU A 9 14.52 30.77 -19.02
N TRP A 10 15.59 30.00 -19.34
CA TRP A 10 16.26 29.16 -18.34
C TRP A 10 16.90 30.01 -17.23
N ASP A 11 17.62 31.05 -17.57
CA ASP A 11 18.26 31.95 -16.60
C ASP A 11 17.21 32.70 -15.76
N GLN A 12 16.13 33.15 -16.38
CA GLN A 12 14.99 33.77 -15.67
C GLN A 12 14.32 32.81 -14.71
N ALA A 13 14.08 31.56 -15.13
CA ALA A 13 13.48 30.55 -14.28
C ALA A 13 14.36 30.22 -13.06
N ASN A 14 15.67 30.08 -13.27
CA ASN A 14 16.61 29.85 -12.17
C ASN A 14 16.68 31.07 -11.23
N THR A 15 16.66 32.29 -11.76
CA THR A 15 16.64 33.52 -10.96
C THR A 15 15.35 33.62 -10.12
N ALA A 16 14.19 33.33 -10.70
CA ALA A 16 12.92 33.26 -9.97
C ALA A 16 12.98 32.23 -8.86
N TYR A 17 13.51 31.04 -9.14
CA TYR A 17 13.67 29.98 -8.15
C TYR A 17 14.56 30.40 -6.96
N ILE A 18 15.71 31.05 -7.26
CA ILE A 18 16.63 31.55 -6.22
C ILE A 18 15.96 32.63 -5.34
N ASN A 19 15.13 33.45 -5.95
CA ASN A 19 14.36 34.49 -5.25
C ASN A 19 13.12 33.95 -4.51
N ASN A 20 12.93 32.63 -4.45
CA ASN A 20 11.76 31.94 -3.89
C ASN A 20 10.43 32.26 -4.59
N ASP A 21 10.46 32.81 -5.81
CA ASP A 21 9.29 32.97 -6.67
C ASP A 21 9.06 31.69 -7.46
N PHE A 22 8.61 30.65 -6.75
CA PHE A 22 8.40 29.33 -7.32
C PHE A 22 7.30 29.29 -8.37
N PRO A 23 6.16 30.00 -8.24
CA PRO A 23 5.15 30.04 -9.28
C PRO A 23 5.67 30.56 -10.62
N THR A 24 6.45 31.65 -10.60
CA THR A 24 7.09 32.17 -11.81
C THR A 24 8.13 31.21 -12.38
N ALA A 25 8.95 30.59 -11.52
CA ALA A 25 9.92 29.59 -11.96
C ALA A 25 9.23 28.39 -12.64
N ILE A 26 8.13 27.87 -12.08
CA ILE A 26 7.34 26.80 -12.68
C ILE A 26 6.83 27.17 -14.06
N SER A 27 6.19 28.34 -14.18
CA SER A 27 5.65 28.84 -15.46
C SER A 27 6.72 28.93 -16.55
N LEU A 28 7.91 29.43 -16.19
CA LEU A 28 9.04 29.57 -17.13
C LEU A 28 9.61 28.21 -17.53
N TYR A 29 9.81 27.27 -16.58
CA TYR A 29 10.27 25.92 -16.91
C TYR A 29 9.25 25.17 -17.79
N GLU A 30 7.95 25.30 -17.52
CA GLU A 30 6.90 24.71 -18.35
C GLU A 30 6.88 25.32 -19.77
N THR A 31 7.14 26.62 -19.90
CA THR A 31 7.27 27.29 -21.19
C THR A 31 8.46 26.71 -21.99
N ILE A 32 9.58 26.43 -21.33
CA ILE A 32 10.73 25.77 -21.98
C ILE A 32 10.36 24.37 -22.43
N LEU A 33 9.64 23.58 -21.60
CA LEU A 33 9.16 22.25 -21.98
C LEU A 33 8.20 22.30 -23.17
N SER A 34 7.29 23.29 -23.21
CA SER A 34 6.32 23.46 -24.30
C SER A 34 6.97 23.83 -25.63
N SER A 35 8.18 24.43 -25.61
CA SER A 35 8.99 24.66 -26.80
C SER A 35 9.65 23.40 -27.37
N GLY A 36 9.43 22.23 -26.75
CA GLY A 36 9.98 20.94 -27.17
C GLY A 36 11.35 20.61 -26.57
N ARG A 37 11.96 21.49 -25.78
CA ARG A 37 13.21 21.20 -25.09
C ARG A 37 12.98 20.35 -23.86
N GLN A 38 13.68 19.22 -23.77
CA GLN A 38 13.61 18.30 -22.63
C GLN A 38 15.04 17.95 -22.18
N SER A 39 15.27 18.03 -20.86
CA SER A 39 16.51 17.56 -20.25
C SER A 39 16.25 17.09 -18.82
N GLY A 40 17.10 16.19 -18.32
CA GLY A 40 17.03 15.73 -16.93
C GLY A 40 17.14 16.89 -15.94
N LYS A 41 17.99 17.89 -16.24
CA LYS A 41 18.18 19.08 -15.41
C LYS A 41 16.93 19.98 -15.38
N LEU A 42 16.25 20.13 -16.53
CA LEU A 42 15.02 20.91 -16.62
C LEU A 42 13.89 20.28 -15.78
N TYR A 43 13.67 18.98 -15.94
CA TYR A 43 12.69 18.25 -15.13
C TYR A 43 13.03 18.26 -13.64
N TYR A 44 14.32 18.16 -13.29
CA TYR A 44 14.76 18.22 -11.91
C TYR A 44 14.47 19.58 -11.23
N ASN A 45 14.81 20.69 -11.93
CA ASN A 45 14.55 22.03 -11.40
C ASN A 45 13.04 22.32 -11.29
N LEU A 46 12.27 21.90 -12.28
CA LEU A 46 10.81 22.01 -12.24
C LEU A 46 10.21 21.20 -11.07
N ALA A 47 10.73 19.99 -10.86
CA ALA A 47 10.32 19.15 -9.74
C ALA A 47 10.62 19.81 -8.39
N ASN A 48 11.80 20.41 -8.24
CA ASN A 48 12.18 21.16 -7.05
C ASN A 48 11.25 22.37 -6.82
N ALA A 49 10.86 23.09 -7.87
CA ALA A 49 9.94 24.22 -7.77
C ALA A 49 8.54 23.78 -7.33
N TYR A 50 8.00 22.70 -7.91
CA TYR A 50 6.74 22.10 -7.47
C TYR A 50 6.80 21.58 -6.03
N PHE A 51 7.94 20.99 -5.63
CA PHE A 51 8.13 20.53 -4.25
C PHE A 51 8.06 21.68 -3.25
N LYS A 52 8.66 22.85 -3.59
CA LYS A 52 8.60 24.07 -2.76
C LYS A 52 7.18 24.64 -2.66
N GLU A 53 6.38 24.54 -3.72
CA GLU A 53 4.95 24.91 -3.73
C GLU A 53 4.04 23.85 -3.09
N GLN A 54 4.60 22.79 -2.47
CA GLN A 54 3.83 21.68 -1.87
C GLN A 54 2.98 20.88 -2.88
N GLU A 55 3.22 21.06 -4.17
CA GLU A 55 2.59 20.29 -5.23
C GLU A 55 3.29 18.93 -5.41
N ILE A 56 3.26 18.12 -4.37
CA ILE A 56 4.08 16.90 -4.22
C ILE A 56 3.85 15.91 -5.37
N GLY A 57 2.60 15.73 -5.83
CA GLY A 57 2.30 14.83 -6.95
C GLY A 57 2.99 15.25 -8.26
N ARG A 58 3.02 16.57 -8.57
CA ARG A 58 3.71 17.10 -9.75
C ARG A 58 5.24 17.02 -9.59
N ALA A 59 5.74 17.23 -8.37
CA ALA A 59 7.16 17.07 -8.07
C ALA A 59 7.62 15.63 -8.35
N ILE A 60 6.91 14.62 -7.82
CA ILE A 60 7.20 13.20 -8.05
C ILE A 60 7.18 12.86 -9.53
N LEU A 61 6.18 13.33 -10.28
CA LEU A 61 6.10 13.10 -11.72
C LEU A 61 7.35 13.63 -12.45
N ASN A 62 7.78 14.86 -12.13
CA ASN A 62 8.91 15.48 -12.79
C ASN A 62 10.26 14.91 -12.31
N TYR A 63 10.42 14.50 -11.05
CA TYR A 63 11.60 13.74 -10.60
C TYR A 63 11.72 12.41 -11.35
N ASN A 64 10.62 11.68 -11.56
CA ASN A 64 10.63 10.45 -12.34
C ASN A 64 11.02 10.68 -13.80
N ARG A 65 10.56 11.78 -14.42
CA ARG A 65 10.98 12.18 -15.78
C ARG A 65 12.46 12.51 -15.82
N ALA A 66 12.96 13.26 -14.82
CA ALA A 66 14.38 13.60 -14.69
C ALA A 66 15.24 12.33 -14.54
N LEU A 67 14.81 11.37 -13.70
CA LEU A 67 15.53 10.13 -13.45
C LEU A 67 15.59 9.23 -14.69
N ARG A 68 14.55 9.22 -15.53
CA ARG A 68 14.58 8.48 -16.81
C ARG A 68 15.64 9.01 -17.77
N LEU A 69 15.91 10.31 -17.74
CA LEU A 69 16.94 10.94 -18.58
C LEU A 69 18.33 10.86 -17.95
N ASN A 70 18.42 10.81 -16.63
CA ASN A 70 19.65 10.73 -15.85
C ASN A 70 19.56 9.65 -14.77
N PRO A 71 19.56 8.36 -15.12
CA PRO A 71 19.27 7.26 -14.16
C PRO A 71 20.33 7.09 -13.06
N GLY A 72 21.55 7.58 -13.28
CA GLY A 72 22.65 7.54 -12.29
C GLY A 72 22.71 8.72 -11.34
N ASN A 73 21.79 9.69 -11.43
CA ASN A 73 21.86 10.88 -10.57
C ASN A 73 21.24 10.61 -9.19
N GLU A 74 22.08 10.63 -8.15
CA GLU A 74 21.67 10.34 -6.77
C GLU A 74 20.85 11.46 -6.14
N ASP A 75 21.09 12.74 -6.50
CA ASP A 75 20.31 13.86 -5.98
C ASP A 75 18.85 13.78 -6.40
N ILE A 76 18.61 13.42 -7.68
CA ILE A 76 17.23 13.22 -8.18
C ILE A 76 16.56 12.07 -7.42
N ARG A 77 17.28 10.97 -7.21
CA ARG A 77 16.75 9.80 -6.49
C ARG A 77 16.43 10.12 -5.04
N TYR A 78 17.32 10.84 -4.38
CA TYR A 78 17.12 11.28 -2.99
C TYR A 78 15.87 12.18 -2.86
N ASN A 79 15.78 13.24 -3.71
CA ASN A 79 14.64 14.16 -3.67
C ASN A 79 13.31 13.47 -4.01
N LEU A 80 13.33 12.51 -4.94
CA LEU A 80 12.16 11.68 -5.24
C LEU A 80 11.72 10.89 -4.00
N GLN A 81 12.65 10.24 -3.30
CA GLN A 81 12.31 9.50 -2.07
C GLN A 81 11.75 10.39 -0.97
N VAL A 82 12.28 11.61 -0.82
CA VAL A 82 11.75 12.59 0.13
C VAL A 82 10.31 12.97 -0.23
N ALA A 83 10.05 13.27 -1.51
CA ALA A 83 8.72 13.61 -1.99
C ALA A 83 7.72 12.44 -1.81
N GLU A 84 8.14 11.22 -2.10
CA GLU A 84 7.32 10.01 -1.91
C GLU A 84 6.96 9.76 -0.44
N LYS A 85 7.90 10.02 0.49
CA LYS A 85 7.62 9.91 1.92
C LYS A 85 6.54 10.90 2.37
N MET A 86 6.61 12.15 1.88
CA MET A 86 5.58 13.15 2.20
C MET A 86 4.18 12.75 1.71
N THR A 87 4.10 12.02 0.59
CA THR A 87 2.81 11.52 0.08
C THR A 87 2.28 10.36 0.93
N LYS A 88 3.17 9.49 1.43
CA LYS A 88 2.77 8.37 2.31
C LYS A 88 2.28 8.83 3.67
N ASP A 89 2.88 9.88 4.23
CA ASP A 89 2.45 10.45 5.51
C ASP A 89 1.11 11.19 5.41
N HIS A 90 0.69 11.59 4.20
CA HIS A 90 -0.61 12.25 3.94
C HIS A 90 -1.73 11.28 3.52
N ILE A 91 -1.39 10.03 3.22
CA ILE A 91 -2.40 8.97 3.10
C ILE A 91 -2.70 8.55 4.53
N ASP A 92 -3.72 9.13 5.13
CA ASP A 92 -4.38 8.55 6.31
C ASP A 92 -4.59 7.08 5.96
N ALA A 93 -3.86 6.21 6.67
CA ALA A 93 -4.02 4.76 6.48
C ALA A 93 -5.51 4.50 6.60
N VAL A 94 -6.16 4.08 5.51
CA VAL A 94 -7.57 3.68 5.54
C VAL A 94 -7.69 2.76 6.74
N PRO A 95 -8.51 3.10 7.77
CA PRO A 95 -8.55 2.32 9.00
C PRO A 95 -8.79 0.87 8.59
N GLU A 96 -7.79 0.02 8.81
CA GLU A 96 -7.91 -1.40 8.47
C GLU A 96 -9.15 -1.90 9.19
N PHE A 97 -10.05 -2.51 8.41
CA PHE A 97 -11.32 -3.00 8.95
C PHE A 97 -10.99 -3.87 10.18
N PHE A 98 -11.43 -3.43 11.36
CA PHE A 98 -11.03 -4.01 12.67
C PHE A 98 -11.09 -5.54 12.71
N VAL A 99 -12.02 -6.13 11.93
CA VAL A 99 -12.18 -7.58 11.81
C VAL A 99 -10.96 -8.23 11.14
N LYS A 100 -10.33 -7.57 10.14
CA LYS A 100 -9.11 -8.09 9.49
C LYS A 100 -7.95 -8.12 10.48
N THR A 101 -7.77 -7.04 11.23
CA THR A 101 -6.71 -6.94 12.27
C THR A 101 -6.95 -7.93 13.39
N TRP A 102 -8.21 -8.05 13.87
CA TRP A 102 -8.58 -9.01 14.90
C TRP A 102 -8.35 -10.47 14.44
N LEU A 103 -8.75 -10.79 13.20
CA LEU A 103 -8.57 -12.12 12.62
C LEU A 103 -7.10 -12.47 12.42
N SER A 104 -6.26 -11.50 11.99
CA SER A 104 -4.82 -11.69 11.86
C SER A 104 -4.14 -11.89 13.21
N ASN A 105 -4.55 -11.15 14.23
CA ASN A 105 -4.04 -11.31 15.59
C ASN A 105 -4.43 -12.70 16.17
N LEU A 106 -5.68 -13.12 15.96
CA LEU A 106 -6.13 -14.45 16.38
C LEU A 106 -5.33 -15.57 15.68
N ARG A 107 -5.11 -15.44 14.38
CA ARG A 107 -4.28 -16.38 13.60
C ARG A 107 -2.85 -16.47 14.15
N ASN A 108 -2.24 -15.32 14.47
CA ASN A 108 -0.84 -15.22 14.90
C ASN A 108 -0.61 -15.70 16.35
N LEU A 109 -1.68 -15.99 17.11
CA LEU A 109 -1.56 -16.54 18.47
C LEU A 109 -0.95 -17.94 18.51
N LEU A 110 -1.12 -18.72 17.45
CA LEU A 110 -0.66 -20.12 17.40
C LEU A 110 0.11 -20.37 16.10
N SER A 111 1.06 -21.31 16.15
CA SER A 111 1.77 -21.73 14.94
C SER A 111 0.85 -22.50 13.99
N SER A 112 1.20 -22.57 12.70
CA SER A 112 0.42 -23.31 11.69
C SER A 112 0.31 -24.80 12.04
N THR A 113 1.35 -25.36 12.63
CA THR A 113 1.34 -26.75 13.14
C THR A 113 0.30 -26.92 14.24
N THR A 114 0.21 -25.98 15.16
CA THR A 114 -0.78 -26.02 16.25
C THR A 114 -2.22 -25.92 15.70
N TRP A 115 -2.45 -25.04 14.71
CA TRP A 115 -3.75 -24.94 14.01
C TRP A 115 -4.11 -26.24 13.29
N ALA A 116 -3.13 -26.92 12.68
CA ALA A 116 -3.35 -28.21 12.04
C ALA A 116 -3.70 -29.32 13.04
N VAL A 117 -3.04 -29.35 14.20
CA VAL A 117 -3.36 -30.31 15.28
C VAL A 117 -4.77 -30.06 15.83
N LEU A 118 -5.13 -28.77 16.07
CA LEU A 118 -6.47 -28.41 16.52
C LEU A 118 -7.55 -28.82 15.51
N SER A 119 -7.27 -28.72 14.20
CA SER A 119 -8.22 -29.18 13.17
C SER A 119 -8.50 -30.68 13.26
N LEU A 120 -7.50 -31.51 13.57
CA LEU A 120 -7.67 -32.94 13.78
C LEU A 120 -8.51 -33.23 15.05
N VAL A 121 -8.30 -32.47 16.12
CA VAL A 121 -9.08 -32.61 17.36
C VAL A 121 -10.56 -32.24 17.10
N PHE A 122 -10.82 -31.15 16.39
CA PHE A 122 -12.20 -30.76 16.04
C PHE A 122 -12.86 -31.74 15.07
N LEU A 123 -12.10 -32.33 14.15
CA LEU A 123 -12.59 -33.40 13.28
C LEU A 123 -13.04 -34.64 14.11
N ALA A 124 -12.21 -35.07 15.05
CA ALA A 124 -12.55 -36.20 15.95
C ALA A 124 -13.78 -35.88 16.84
N ALA A 125 -13.87 -34.65 17.37
CA ALA A 125 -15.00 -34.19 18.14
C ALA A 125 -16.29 -34.15 17.30
N MET A 126 -16.21 -33.69 16.05
CA MET A 126 -17.33 -33.68 15.11
C MET A 126 -17.84 -35.08 14.83
N LEU A 127 -16.93 -36.02 14.53
CA LEU A 127 -17.31 -37.43 14.29
C LEU A 127 -17.93 -38.09 15.53
N GLY A 128 -17.35 -37.90 16.73
CA GLY A 128 -17.86 -38.40 17.97
C GLY A 128 -19.27 -37.83 18.30
N SER A 129 -19.46 -36.54 18.09
CA SER A 129 -20.74 -35.85 18.28
C SER A 129 -21.81 -36.31 17.28
N ALA A 130 -21.40 -36.56 16.03
CA ALA A 130 -22.30 -37.13 15.01
C ALA A 130 -22.73 -38.57 15.34
N LEU A 131 -21.79 -39.42 15.78
CA LEU A 131 -22.11 -40.75 16.25
C LEU A 131 -23.05 -40.71 17.47
N PHE A 132 -22.80 -39.83 18.43
CA PHE A 132 -23.68 -39.63 19.58
C PHE A 132 -25.08 -39.18 19.14
N TYR A 133 -25.21 -38.33 18.16
CA TYR A 133 -26.49 -37.94 17.56
C TYR A 133 -27.22 -39.14 16.95
N LEU A 134 -26.52 -39.98 16.19
CA LEU A 134 -27.11 -41.14 15.49
C LEU A 134 -27.56 -42.25 16.46
N LEU A 135 -26.73 -42.53 17.50
CA LEU A 135 -26.99 -43.59 18.44
C LEU A 135 -27.99 -43.18 19.54
N SER A 136 -28.25 -41.90 19.74
CA SER A 136 -29.12 -41.43 20.82
C SER A 136 -30.60 -41.61 20.48
N ARG A 137 -31.33 -42.28 21.33
CA ARG A 137 -32.79 -42.49 21.19
C ARG A 137 -33.65 -41.38 21.86
N ARG A 138 -33.06 -40.58 22.77
CA ARG A 138 -33.77 -39.49 23.48
C ARG A 138 -33.60 -38.17 22.73
N LEU A 139 -34.68 -37.43 22.52
CA LEU A 139 -34.72 -36.16 21.82
C LEU A 139 -33.71 -35.12 22.35
N VAL A 140 -33.57 -35.02 23.68
CA VAL A 140 -32.62 -34.09 24.31
C VAL A 140 -31.17 -34.41 23.92
N ARG A 141 -30.77 -35.68 23.98
CA ARG A 141 -29.42 -36.13 23.61
C ARG A 141 -29.16 -35.92 22.11
N ARG A 142 -30.18 -36.12 21.27
CA ARG A 142 -30.04 -35.83 19.82
C ARG A 142 -29.81 -34.35 19.55
N LYS A 143 -30.53 -33.43 20.24
CA LYS A 143 -30.30 -32.00 20.14
C LYS A 143 -28.85 -31.62 20.52
N ILE A 144 -28.35 -32.18 21.65
CA ILE A 144 -26.96 -31.95 22.07
C ILE A 144 -25.97 -32.43 21.02
N GLY A 145 -26.15 -33.64 20.47
CA GLY A 145 -25.32 -34.17 19.41
C GLY A 145 -25.36 -33.31 18.14
N PHE A 146 -26.51 -32.83 17.74
CA PHE A 146 -26.67 -31.96 16.57
C PHE A 146 -25.93 -30.62 16.72
N TYR A 147 -26.17 -29.92 17.82
CA TYR A 147 -25.48 -28.65 18.08
C TYR A 147 -23.98 -28.84 18.28
N GLY A 148 -23.54 -29.92 18.93
CA GLY A 148 -22.13 -30.27 19.08
C GLY A 148 -21.46 -30.52 17.72
N THR A 149 -22.13 -31.22 16.81
CA THR A 149 -21.61 -31.45 15.46
C THR A 149 -21.49 -30.14 14.66
N ALA A 150 -22.54 -29.30 14.74
CA ALA A 150 -22.54 -28.01 14.04
C ALA A 150 -21.43 -27.06 14.53
N THR A 151 -21.24 -26.94 15.85
CA THR A 151 -20.17 -26.11 16.42
C THR A 151 -18.79 -26.68 16.12
N ALA A 152 -18.58 -27.98 16.22
CA ALA A 152 -17.30 -28.62 15.87
C ALA A 152 -16.96 -28.45 14.39
N PHE A 153 -17.95 -28.49 13.50
CA PHE A 153 -17.77 -28.24 12.07
C PHE A 153 -17.31 -26.79 11.81
N LEU A 154 -17.94 -25.79 12.42
CA LEU A 154 -17.54 -24.39 12.28
C LEU A 154 -16.10 -24.15 12.76
N LEU A 155 -15.73 -24.73 13.90
CA LEU A 155 -14.37 -24.63 14.43
C LEU A 155 -13.35 -25.35 13.54
N LEU A 156 -13.72 -26.49 12.97
CA LEU A 156 -12.89 -27.21 12.01
C LEU A 156 -12.60 -26.37 10.77
N VAL A 157 -13.63 -25.75 10.18
CA VAL A 157 -13.45 -24.88 9.01
C VAL A 157 -12.54 -23.70 9.33
N LEU A 158 -12.74 -23.04 10.47
CA LEU A 158 -11.93 -21.93 10.92
C LEU A 158 -10.45 -22.31 11.08
N THR A 159 -10.17 -23.43 11.76
CA THR A 159 -8.80 -23.90 11.99
C THR A 159 -8.11 -24.35 10.71
N LEU A 160 -8.82 -24.96 9.77
CA LEU A 160 -8.30 -25.31 8.46
C LEU A 160 -7.96 -24.08 7.63
N CYS A 161 -8.81 -23.05 7.65
CA CYS A 161 -8.51 -21.78 6.97
C CYS A 161 -7.22 -21.14 7.52
N PHE A 162 -7.04 -21.10 8.85
CA PHE A 162 -5.83 -20.55 9.45
C PHE A 162 -4.58 -21.38 9.14
N ALA A 163 -4.70 -22.71 9.14
CA ALA A 163 -3.58 -23.59 8.77
C ALA A 163 -3.18 -23.49 7.28
N ALA A 164 -4.14 -23.18 6.39
CA ALA A 164 -3.89 -23.11 4.94
C ALA A 164 -3.28 -21.75 4.52
N ILE A 165 -3.65 -20.66 5.16
CA ILE A 165 -3.17 -19.31 4.80
C ILE A 165 -1.68 -19.13 5.13
N ASP A 166 -1.16 -19.83 6.12
CA ASP A 166 0.24 -19.72 6.58
C ASP A 166 1.24 -20.48 5.67
N ARG A 167 0.76 -21.19 4.65
CA ARG A 167 1.60 -21.93 3.69
C ARG A 167 1.97 -21.14 2.43
N ARG A 168 1.59 -19.85 2.35
CA ARG A 168 1.96 -18.95 1.26
C ARG A 168 2.84 -17.83 1.79
#